data_f81dc3b1491aeb22c6753515b1424a8c
#
_entry.id   f81dc3b1491aeb22c6753515b1424a8c
#
_cell.length_a   1.000
_cell.length_b   1.000
_cell.length_c   1.000
_cell.angle_alpha   90.00
_cell.angle_beta   90.00
_cell.angle_gamma   90.00
#
_symmetry.space_group_name_H-M   'P 1'
#
loop_
_entity.id
_entity.type
_entity.pdbx_description
1 polymer ?
#
loop_
_entity_poly.entity_id
_entity_poly.type
_entity_poly.pdbx_seq_one_letter_code
_entity_poly.pdbx_strand_id
1 'polypeptide(L)'
;MNLVEVKDLTKKFGKFTALDRVNLSIEEGEIFGFIGPNGAGKSTTIRVLLGMLKPTSGQAKIFGKDVWHDAVEIHKEVAYVPGDANLWPNLTGGEVIDIFLKMRGNGSKQKRDELIERFQLDPTKKCRAYSKGNRQKIALISAFASDARFFILDEPTSGLDPLMERTFQECVLEAKHEGKSVLLSSHILSEVEKLCEKISIIREGKIIETGTLSEMRHLTRTNFIVQTKQPISELANFKGIYHLLENNDGLSFQVDSEKIDEVISYISKFGIVKLESAPPTLEDLFMRHYEGTTDSVGGVSQ
;
A
#
# COMPACT_ATOMS: atom_id res chain seq x y z
N MET A 1 16.14 14.01 -2.19
CA MET A 1 17.17 13.10 -2.77
C MET A 1 16.55 11.72 -2.91
N ASN A 2 16.84 10.99 -4.01
CA ASN A 2 16.26 9.67 -4.15
C ASN A 2 16.89 8.70 -3.15
N LEU A 3 16.08 8.14 -2.28
CA LEU A 3 16.46 7.08 -1.33
C LEU A 3 16.54 5.72 -2.03
N VAL A 4 15.51 5.41 -2.83
CA VAL A 4 15.42 4.18 -3.63
C VAL A 4 15.34 4.55 -5.10
N GLU A 5 16.14 3.90 -5.92
CA GLU A 5 16.09 4.02 -7.38
C GLU A 5 16.06 2.63 -8.00
N VAL A 6 15.03 2.34 -8.78
CA VAL A 6 14.87 1.11 -9.55
C VAL A 6 14.69 1.48 -11.02
N LYS A 7 15.55 0.92 -11.89
CA LYS A 7 15.55 1.20 -13.34
C LYS A 7 15.48 -0.12 -14.12
N ASP A 8 14.44 -0.27 -14.92
CA ASP A 8 14.17 -1.39 -15.83
C ASP A 8 14.36 -2.76 -15.17
N LEU A 9 13.96 -2.86 -13.90
CA LEU A 9 14.16 -4.04 -13.09
C LEU A 9 13.34 -5.21 -13.63
N THR A 10 14.04 -6.26 -14.04
CA THR A 10 13.42 -7.49 -14.54
C THR A 10 13.86 -8.67 -13.70
N LYS A 11 12.88 -9.52 -13.32
CA LYS A 11 13.14 -10.78 -12.63
C LYS A 11 12.40 -11.91 -13.30
N LYS A 12 13.15 -12.94 -13.72
CA LYS A 12 12.63 -14.18 -14.33
C LYS A 12 12.94 -15.38 -13.45
N PHE A 13 12.01 -16.31 -13.39
CA PHE A 13 12.16 -17.64 -12.82
C PHE A 13 11.91 -18.67 -13.93
N GLY A 14 12.98 -19.14 -14.55
CA GLY A 14 12.88 -19.95 -15.77
C GLY A 14 12.16 -19.17 -16.88
N LYS A 15 11.01 -19.69 -17.34
CA LYS A 15 10.20 -19.05 -18.39
C LYS A 15 9.23 -17.99 -17.83
N PHE A 16 8.99 -17.98 -16.52
CA PHE A 16 8.05 -17.06 -15.91
C PHE A 16 8.74 -15.71 -15.61
N THR A 17 8.15 -14.60 -16.09
CA THR A 17 8.62 -13.25 -15.82
C THR A 17 7.79 -12.69 -14.65
N ALA A 18 8.42 -12.59 -13.48
CA ALA A 18 7.78 -12.08 -12.28
C ALA A 18 7.82 -10.54 -12.19
N LEU A 19 8.85 -9.91 -12.78
CA LEU A 19 8.97 -8.46 -12.92
C LEU A 19 9.44 -8.15 -14.34
N ASP A 20 8.79 -7.21 -15.00
CA ASP A 20 9.10 -6.78 -16.37
C ASP A 20 9.34 -5.28 -16.41
N ARG A 21 10.61 -4.88 -16.41
CA ARG A 21 11.08 -3.47 -16.51
C ARG A 21 10.42 -2.54 -15.51
N VAL A 22 10.35 -2.96 -14.25
CA VAL A 22 9.82 -2.15 -13.16
C VAL A 22 10.72 -0.94 -12.94
N ASN A 23 10.10 0.25 -12.89
CA ASN A 23 10.74 1.52 -12.54
C ASN A 23 10.07 2.08 -11.29
N LEU A 24 10.87 2.44 -10.28
CA LEU A 24 10.40 2.92 -8.99
C LEU A 24 11.40 3.93 -8.42
N SER A 25 10.88 5.03 -7.86
CA SER A 25 11.69 6.01 -7.16
C SER A 25 10.99 6.44 -5.88
N ILE A 26 11.71 6.41 -4.75
CA ILE A 26 11.24 6.84 -3.43
C ILE A 26 12.18 7.92 -2.93
N GLU A 27 11.64 9.02 -2.43
CA GLU A 27 12.41 10.13 -1.87
C GLU A 27 12.68 9.95 -0.37
N GLU A 28 13.69 10.65 0.16
CA GLU A 28 13.94 10.65 1.60
C GLU A 28 12.78 11.32 2.36
N GLY A 29 12.37 10.72 3.49
CA GLY A 29 11.26 11.19 4.33
C GLY A 29 9.88 10.88 3.79
N GLU A 30 9.77 10.13 2.69
CA GLU A 30 8.50 9.78 2.04
C GLU A 30 7.90 8.50 2.62
N ILE A 31 6.56 8.48 2.79
CA ILE A 31 5.79 7.24 2.92
C ILE A 31 5.25 6.88 1.55
N PHE A 32 5.83 5.87 0.95
CA PHE A 32 5.52 5.41 -0.40
C PHE A 32 4.69 4.13 -0.38
N GLY A 33 3.53 4.15 -1.04
CA GLY A 33 2.65 3.00 -1.19
C GLY A 33 2.98 2.16 -2.42
N PHE A 34 3.08 0.85 -2.25
CA PHE A 34 3.30 -0.09 -3.34
C PHE A 34 2.16 -1.09 -3.38
N ILE A 35 1.18 -0.85 -4.25
CA ILE A 35 -0.10 -1.54 -4.28
C ILE A 35 -0.26 -2.44 -5.49
N GLY A 36 -1.00 -3.51 -5.30
CA GLY A 36 -1.33 -4.48 -6.36
C GLY A 36 -1.93 -5.75 -5.79
N PRO A 37 -2.59 -6.56 -6.62
CA PRO A 37 -3.17 -7.82 -6.19
C PRO A 37 -2.11 -8.83 -5.74
N ASN A 38 -2.57 -9.92 -5.13
CA ASN A 38 -1.70 -11.03 -4.81
C ASN A 38 -1.09 -11.61 -6.10
N GLY A 39 0.23 -11.85 -6.08
CA GLY A 39 0.97 -12.31 -7.26
C GLY A 39 1.38 -11.21 -8.25
N ALA A 40 1.03 -9.94 -8.03
CA ALA A 40 1.39 -8.84 -8.92
C ALA A 40 2.89 -8.55 -9.03
N GLY A 41 3.72 -9.03 -8.09
CA GLY A 41 5.17 -8.78 -8.07
C GLY A 41 5.67 -7.98 -6.88
N LYS A 42 4.80 -7.53 -5.95
CA LYS A 42 5.16 -6.70 -4.77
C LYS A 42 6.29 -7.33 -3.95
N SER A 43 6.06 -8.51 -3.38
CA SER A 43 7.07 -9.18 -2.54
C SER A 43 8.31 -9.60 -3.34
N THR A 44 8.19 -9.84 -4.66
CA THR A 44 9.36 -10.10 -5.52
C THR A 44 10.23 -8.85 -5.64
N THR A 45 9.62 -7.68 -5.85
CA THR A 45 10.33 -6.40 -5.89
C THR A 45 11.00 -6.13 -4.54
N ILE A 46 10.28 -6.29 -3.42
CA ILE A 46 10.83 -6.11 -2.08
C ILE A 46 12.03 -7.04 -1.82
N ARG A 47 11.93 -8.32 -2.20
CA ARG A 47 13.05 -9.27 -2.04
C ARG A 47 14.26 -8.91 -2.88
N VAL A 48 14.07 -8.30 -4.06
CA VAL A 48 15.19 -7.76 -4.85
C VAL A 48 15.79 -6.56 -4.14
N LEU A 49 14.98 -5.61 -3.64
CA LEU A 49 15.45 -4.45 -2.88
C LEU A 49 16.23 -4.84 -1.62
N LEU A 50 15.83 -5.94 -0.99
CA LEU A 50 16.55 -6.50 0.17
C LEU A 50 17.80 -7.33 -0.22
N GLY A 51 18.17 -7.42 -1.50
CA GLY A 51 19.29 -8.25 -1.93
C GLY A 51 19.10 -9.76 -1.71
N MET A 52 17.85 -10.21 -1.42
CA MET A 52 17.53 -11.64 -1.25
C MET A 52 17.37 -12.34 -2.60
N LEU A 53 17.06 -11.60 -3.65
CA LEU A 53 16.89 -12.08 -5.00
C LEU A 53 17.73 -11.24 -5.97
N LYS A 54 18.67 -11.88 -6.66
CA LYS A 54 19.42 -11.20 -7.72
C LYS A 54 18.48 -10.86 -8.89
N PRO A 55 18.47 -9.61 -9.41
CA PRO A 55 17.73 -9.28 -10.62
C PRO A 55 18.26 -10.06 -11.83
N THR A 56 17.40 -10.29 -12.82
CA THR A 56 17.82 -10.88 -14.11
C THR A 56 18.44 -9.79 -14.98
N SER A 57 17.88 -8.59 -14.97
CA SER A 57 18.44 -7.38 -15.61
C SER A 57 17.87 -6.12 -14.95
N GLY A 58 18.39 -4.96 -15.33
CA GLY A 58 18.07 -3.69 -14.71
C GLY A 58 18.92 -3.40 -13.48
N GLN A 59 18.59 -2.34 -12.76
CA GLN A 59 19.35 -1.86 -11.60
C GLN A 59 18.40 -1.47 -10.46
N ALA A 60 18.83 -1.71 -9.23
CA ALA A 60 18.16 -1.23 -8.04
C ALA A 60 19.20 -0.72 -7.03
N LYS A 61 18.95 0.46 -6.46
CA LYS A 61 19.82 1.10 -5.48
C LYS A 61 19.02 1.58 -4.28
N ILE A 62 19.60 1.49 -3.10
CA ILE A 62 19.11 2.10 -1.85
C ILE A 62 20.26 2.90 -1.26
N PHE A 63 20.04 4.15 -0.85
CA PHE A 63 21.08 5.08 -0.39
C PHE A 63 22.22 5.26 -1.42
N GLY A 64 21.91 5.16 -2.72
CA GLY A 64 22.89 5.21 -3.80
C GLY A 64 23.74 3.94 -3.97
N LYS A 65 23.59 2.92 -3.11
CA LYS A 65 24.31 1.65 -3.11
C LYS A 65 23.54 0.57 -3.87
N ASP A 66 24.24 -0.33 -4.55
CA ASP A 66 23.63 -1.43 -5.29
C ASP A 66 23.03 -2.48 -4.31
N VAL A 67 21.75 -2.83 -4.52
CA VAL A 67 21.02 -3.69 -3.59
C VAL A 67 21.56 -5.13 -3.52
N TRP A 68 22.26 -5.59 -4.54
CA TRP A 68 22.84 -6.95 -4.56
C TRP A 68 24.27 -6.97 -4.00
N HIS A 69 25.10 -6.03 -4.43
CA HIS A 69 26.52 -6.00 -4.08
C HIS A 69 26.77 -5.42 -2.69
N ASP A 70 25.98 -4.42 -2.30
CA ASP A 70 26.14 -3.68 -1.04
C ASP A 70 25.07 -4.05 0.01
N ALA A 71 24.39 -5.20 -0.14
CA ALA A 71 23.26 -5.60 0.70
C ALA A 71 23.55 -5.50 2.21
N VAL A 72 24.74 -5.94 2.66
CA VAL A 72 25.13 -5.91 4.07
C VAL A 72 25.18 -4.48 4.63
N GLU A 73 25.71 -3.54 3.86
CA GLU A 73 25.79 -2.13 4.26
C GLU A 73 24.39 -1.49 4.27
N ILE A 74 23.57 -1.82 3.28
CA ILE A 74 22.17 -1.33 3.18
C ILE A 74 21.37 -1.83 4.40
N HIS A 75 21.50 -3.09 4.78
CA HIS A 75 20.74 -3.69 5.88
C HIS A 75 21.04 -3.06 7.26
N LYS A 76 22.16 -2.36 7.42
CA LYS A 76 22.43 -1.61 8.66
C LYS A 76 21.42 -0.48 8.86
N GLU A 77 20.91 0.09 7.78
CA GLU A 77 20.03 1.26 7.77
C GLU A 77 18.57 0.94 7.37
N VAL A 78 18.27 -0.31 6.97
CA VAL A 78 16.94 -0.75 6.54
C VAL A 78 16.30 -1.65 7.59
N ALA A 79 15.05 -1.42 7.99
CA ALA A 79 14.23 -2.35 8.74
C ALA A 79 13.20 -3.02 7.81
N TYR A 80 13.06 -4.33 7.93
CA TYR A 80 12.11 -5.10 7.14
C TYR A 80 11.09 -5.81 8.01
N VAL A 81 9.81 -5.65 7.66
CA VAL A 81 8.69 -6.40 8.25
C VAL A 81 8.05 -7.24 7.14
N PRO A 82 8.13 -8.58 7.22
CA PRO A 82 7.50 -9.46 6.24
C PRO A 82 6.00 -9.59 6.49
N GLY A 83 5.21 -9.94 5.45
CA GLY A 83 3.77 -10.20 5.56
C GLY A 83 3.39 -11.45 6.37
N ASP A 84 4.35 -12.35 6.57
CA ASP A 84 4.24 -13.48 7.48
C ASP A 84 5.54 -13.65 8.27
N ALA A 85 5.49 -13.28 9.54
CA ALA A 85 6.63 -13.33 10.43
C ALA A 85 6.89 -14.77 10.92
N ASN A 86 7.91 -15.39 10.35
CA ASN A 86 8.43 -16.68 10.80
C ASN A 86 9.51 -16.49 11.86
N LEU A 87 9.21 -16.86 13.09
CA LEU A 87 10.06 -16.64 14.25
C LEU A 87 10.56 -17.98 14.82
N TRP A 88 11.64 -17.93 15.59
CA TRP A 88 12.17 -19.12 16.28
C TRP A 88 11.18 -19.66 17.32
N PRO A 89 10.62 -20.87 17.17
CA PRO A 89 9.48 -21.33 17.95
C PRO A 89 9.76 -21.51 19.44
N ASN A 90 11.03 -21.72 19.80
CA ASN A 90 11.44 -21.98 21.18
C ASN A 90 11.86 -20.72 21.94
N LEU A 91 12.07 -19.59 21.26
CA LEU A 91 12.36 -18.31 21.88
C LEU A 91 11.07 -17.60 22.30
N THR A 92 11.16 -16.76 23.31
CA THR A 92 10.07 -15.84 23.67
C THR A 92 10.03 -14.65 22.71
N GLY A 93 8.89 -13.94 22.66
CA GLY A 93 8.75 -12.74 21.85
C GLY A 93 9.78 -11.67 22.25
N GLY A 94 10.01 -11.48 23.55
CA GLY A 94 10.99 -10.55 24.06
C GLY A 94 12.43 -10.91 23.65
N GLU A 95 12.80 -12.20 23.75
CA GLU A 95 14.11 -12.67 23.29
C GLU A 95 14.35 -12.43 21.80
N VAL A 96 13.32 -12.65 20.97
CA VAL A 96 13.41 -12.40 19.52
C VAL A 96 13.61 -10.92 19.24
N ILE A 97 12.85 -10.03 19.87
CA ILE A 97 13.00 -8.58 19.73
C ILE A 97 14.43 -8.18 20.13
N ASP A 98 14.91 -8.65 21.28
CA ASP A 98 16.25 -8.33 21.80
C ASP A 98 17.36 -8.83 20.87
N ILE A 99 17.20 -10.00 20.24
CA ILE A 99 18.15 -10.51 19.23
C ILE A 99 18.21 -9.57 18.03
N PHE A 100 17.06 -9.18 17.47
CA PHE A 100 17.03 -8.27 16.31
C PHE A 100 17.68 -6.91 16.64
N LEU A 101 17.40 -6.35 17.81
CA LEU A 101 17.99 -5.08 18.23
C LEU A 101 19.51 -5.21 18.42
N LYS A 102 19.99 -6.29 19.03
CA LYS A 102 21.44 -6.57 19.20
C LYS A 102 22.16 -6.77 17.88
N MET A 103 21.54 -7.49 16.93
CA MET A 103 22.13 -7.70 15.60
C MET A 103 22.32 -6.38 14.83
N ARG A 104 21.46 -5.39 15.06
CA ARG A 104 21.56 -4.05 14.46
C ARG A 104 22.54 -3.15 15.17
N GLY A 105 22.83 -3.39 16.45
CA GLY A 105 23.73 -2.58 17.28
C GLY A 105 23.13 -1.24 17.78
N ASN A 106 21.90 -0.90 17.39
CA ASN A 106 21.33 0.46 17.53
C ASN A 106 19.93 0.46 18.15
N GLY A 107 19.53 -0.53 18.92
CA GLY A 107 18.18 -0.60 19.47
C GLY A 107 18.03 0.16 20.79
N SER A 108 16.96 0.94 20.93
CA SER A 108 16.57 1.57 22.19
C SER A 108 15.74 0.62 23.05
N LYS A 109 16.25 0.26 24.24
CA LYS A 109 15.48 -0.55 25.19
C LYS A 109 14.21 0.17 25.66
N GLN A 110 14.28 1.48 25.85
CA GLN A 110 13.12 2.28 26.24
C GLN A 110 12.03 2.23 25.17
N LYS A 111 12.40 2.45 23.89
CA LYS A 111 11.45 2.40 22.76
C LYS A 111 10.88 0.97 22.56
N ARG A 112 11.71 -0.05 22.80
CA ARG A 112 11.26 -1.45 22.80
C ARG A 112 10.17 -1.70 23.84
N ASP A 113 10.37 -1.28 25.08
CA ASP A 113 9.43 -1.53 26.17
C ASP A 113 8.14 -0.74 25.98
N GLU A 114 8.22 0.50 25.51
CA GLU A 114 7.07 1.32 25.10
C GLU A 114 6.25 0.65 23.99
N LEU A 115 6.90 0.15 22.93
CA LEU A 115 6.21 -0.51 21.82
C LEU A 115 5.58 -1.85 22.24
N ILE A 116 6.19 -2.61 23.16
CA ILE A 116 5.61 -3.82 23.73
C ILE A 116 4.26 -3.49 24.42
N GLU A 117 4.23 -2.40 25.18
CA GLU A 117 3.00 -1.93 25.82
C GLU A 117 1.96 -1.46 24.81
N ARG A 118 2.34 -0.60 23.85
CA ARG A 118 1.44 -0.07 22.82
C ARG A 118 0.81 -1.16 21.97
N PHE A 119 1.60 -2.17 21.57
CA PHE A 119 1.11 -3.33 20.82
C PHE A 119 0.46 -4.40 21.70
N GLN A 120 0.36 -4.20 23.01
CA GLN A 120 -0.23 -5.13 23.97
C GLN A 120 0.34 -6.57 23.81
N LEU A 121 1.66 -6.67 23.67
CA LEU A 121 2.35 -7.94 23.49
C LEU A 121 2.80 -8.48 24.85
N ASP A 122 2.48 -9.76 25.15
CA ASP A 122 3.11 -10.46 26.28
C ASP A 122 4.49 -11.00 25.84
N PRO A 123 5.61 -10.36 26.16
CA PRO A 123 6.92 -10.73 25.63
C PRO A 123 7.48 -12.03 26.21
N THR A 124 6.83 -12.62 27.21
CA THR A 124 7.31 -13.81 27.94
C THR A 124 6.88 -15.13 27.29
N LYS A 125 5.85 -15.09 26.43
CA LYS A 125 5.36 -16.27 25.70
C LYS A 125 6.35 -16.74 24.64
N LYS A 126 6.44 -18.05 24.43
CA LYS A 126 7.21 -18.64 23.32
C LYS A 126 6.54 -18.39 21.98
N CYS A 127 7.34 -18.17 20.92
CA CYS A 127 6.85 -17.84 19.60
C CYS A 127 5.90 -18.89 19.02
N ARG A 128 6.05 -20.16 19.35
CA ARG A 128 5.11 -21.23 18.94
C ARG A 128 3.70 -21.08 19.50
N ALA A 129 3.52 -20.33 20.60
CA ALA A 129 2.23 -20.12 21.25
C ALA A 129 1.51 -18.85 20.75
N TYR A 130 2.14 -18.04 19.90
CA TYR A 130 1.52 -16.82 19.37
C TYR A 130 0.64 -17.12 18.15
N SER A 131 -0.46 -16.37 18.05
CA SER A 131 -1.24 -16.25 16.81
C SER A 131 -0.40 -15.56 15.70
N LYS A 132 -0.87 -15.61 14.46
CA LYS A 132 -0.26 -14.89 13.34
C LYS A 132 -0.09 -13.40 13.68
N GLY A 133 -1.15 -12.74 14.19
CA GLY A 133 -1.12 -11.32 14.55
C GLY A 133 -0.08 -11.01 15.64
N ASN A 134 0.06 -11.85 16.67
CA ASN A 134 1.08 -11.62 17.70
C ASN A 134 2.51 -11.83 17.18
N ARG A 135 2.74 -12.76 16.25
CA ARG A 135 4.04 -12.86 15.56
C ARG A 135 4.34 -11.61 14.73
N GLN A 136 3.32 -11.06 14.09
CA GLN A 136 3.42 -9.83 13.32
C GLN A 136 3.78 -8.63 14.21
N LYS A 137 3.15 -8.53 15.41
CA LYS A 137 3.51 -7.52 16.42
C LYS A 137 4.99 -7.58 16.80
N ILE A 138 5.58 -8.78 16.97
CA ILE A 138 7.01 -8.93 17.26
C ILE A 138 7.87 -8.34 16.14
N ALA A 139 7.53 -8.61 14.87
CA ALA A 139 8.27 -8.06 13.73
C ALA A 139 8.17 -6.53 13.68
N LEU A 140 6.97 -5.97 13.91
CA LEU A 140 6.74 -4.53 13.96
C LEU A 140 7.52 -3.86 15.10
N ILE A 141 7.45 -4.41 16.32
CA ILE A 141 8.18 -3.88 17.47
C ILE A 141 9.70 -3.91 17.20
N SER A 142 10.20 -5.02 16.65
CA SER A 142 11.63 -5.14 16.31
C SER A 142 12.08 -4.12 15.27
N ALA A 143 11.21 -3.81 14.32
CA ALA A 143 11.50 -2.81 13.29
C ALA A 143 11.45 -1.39 13.87
N PHE A 144 10.36 -0.98 14.52
CA PHE A 144 10.18 0.38 15.01
C PHE A 144 11.04 0.74 16.23
N ALA A 145 11.48 -0.25 17.03
CA ALA A 145 12.43 -0.03 18.11
C ALA A 145 13.88 0.17 17.62
N SER A 146 14.16 -0.02 16.34
CA SER A 146 15.46 0.19 15.72
C SER A 146 15.66 1.63 15.23
N ASP A 147 16.93 2.03 15.04
CA ASP A 147 17.29 3.32 14.42
C ASP A 147 17.37 3.26 12.88
N ALA A 148 16.61 2.39 12.26
CA ALA A 148 16.57 2.32 10.80
C ALA A 148 16.12 3.63 10.19
N ARG A 149 16.75 4.04 9.07
CA ARG A 149 16.37 5.22 8.29
C ARG A 149 15.30 4.91 7.25
N PHE A 150 15.19 3.64 6.87
CA PHE A 150 14.23 3.18 5.88
C PHE A 150 13.51 1.92 6.34
N PHE A 151 12.20 1.95 6.33
CA PHE A 151 11.34 0.82 6.66
C PHE A 151 10.74 0.23 5.39
N ILE A 152 10.92 -1.07 5.18
CA ILE A 152 10.26 -1.85 4.14
C ILE A 152 9.24 -2.74 4.83
N LEU A 153 7.94 -2.46 4.60
CA LEU A 153 6.81 -3.10 5.27
C LEU A 153 6.00 -3.85 4.22
N ASP A 154 6.10 -5.20 4.22
CA ASP A 154 5.39 -6.05 3.26
C ASP A 154 4.12 -6.60 3.91
N GLU A 155 2.95 -6.04 3.56
CA GLU A 155 1.63 -6.37 4.15
C GLU A 155 1.64 -6.39 5.69
N PRO A 156 2.10 -5.32 6.35
CA PRO A 156 2.44 -5.32 7.77
C PRO A 156 1.26 -5.52 8.73
N THR A 157 0.05 -5.24 8.30
CA THR A 157 -1.18 -5.33 9.11
C THR A 157 -1.86 -6.69 9.05
N SER A 158 -1.30 -7.62 8.25
CA SER A 158 -1.86 -8.96 8.06
C SER A 158 -2.04 -9.70 9.40
N GLY A 159 -3.32 -9.90 9.80
CA GLY A 159 -3.69 -10.61 11.02
C GLY A 159 -3.69 -9.77 12.29
N LEU A 160 -3.52 -8.45 12.18
CA LEU A 160 -3.77 -7.51 13.27
C LEU A 160 -5.27 -7.25 13.42
N ASP A 161 -5.68 -6.92 14.64
CA ASP A 161 -7.01 -6.37 14.91
C ASP A 161 -7.03 -4.86 14.63
N PRO A 162 -8.21 -4.23 14.47
CA PRO A 162 -8.33 -2.81 14.11
C PRO A 162 -7.63 -1.84 15.09
N LEU A 163 -7.55 -2.20 16.37
CA LEU A 163 -6.84 -1.36 17.34
C LEU A 163 -5.33 -1.38 17.11
N MET A 164 -4.79 -2.55 16.81
CA MET A 164 -3.37 -2.71 16.52
C MET A 164 -2.97 -2.15 15.15
N GLU A 165 -3.89 -2.17 14.16
CA GLU A 165 -3.71 -1.45 12.90
C GLU A 165 -3.57 0.05 13.13
N ARG A 166 -4.39 0.62 14.01
CA ARG A 166 -4.26 2.04 14.39
C ARG A 166 -2.91 2.33 15.06
N THR A 167 -2.50 1.49 16.01
CA THR A 167 -1.17 1.61 16.66
C THR A 167 -0.04 1.55 15.62
N PHE A 168 -0.15 0.66 14.64
CA PHE A 168 0.79 0.58 13.52
C PHE A 168 0.82 1.88 12.70
N GLN A 169 -0.34 2.44 12.35
CA GLN A 169 -0.43 3.70 11.61
C GLN A 169 0.24 4.85 12.37
N GLU A 170 0.01 4.94 13.68
CA GLU A 170 0.67 5.92 14.55
C GLU A 170 2.20 5.76 14.50
N CYS A 171 2.73 4.54 14.62
CA CYS A 171 4.17 4.27 14.53
C CYS A 171 4.77 4.67 13.16
N VAL A 172 4.05 4.46 12.07
CA VAL A 172 4.49 4.88 10.72
C VAL A 172 4.57 6.40 10.62
N LEU A 173 3.56 7.12 11.12
CA LEU A 173 3.54 8.58 11.12
C LEU A 173 4.62 9.17 12.03
N GLU A 174 4.87 8.58 13.20
CA GLU A 174 5.97 8.94 14.09
C GLU A 174 7.32 8.78 13.38
N ALA A 175 7.54 7.64 12.70
CA ALA A 175 8.76 7.41 11.92
C ALA A 175 8.96 8.47 10.83
N LYS A 176 7.88 8.90 10.14
CA LYS A 176 7.93 10.00 9.18
C LYS A 176 8.31 11.32 9.85
N HIS A 177 7.70 11.64 10.98
CA HIS A 177 8.05 12.86 11.74
C HIS A 177 9.52 12.88 12.20
N GLU A 178 10.11 11.71 12.44
CA GLU A 178 11.53 11.55 12.72
C GLU A 178 12.41 11.65 11.44
N GLY A 179 11.84 11.95 10.27
CA GLY A 179 12.53 12.06 8.99
C GLY A 179 12.90 10.73 8.33
N LYS A 180 12.31 9.63 8.80
CA LYS A 180 12.51 8.29 8.23
C LYS A 180 11.60 8.05 7.04
N SER A 181 12.03 7.19 6.14
CA SER A 181 11.29 6.82 4.93
C SER A 181 10.63 5.47 5.09
N VAL A 182 9.50 5.26 4.41
CA VAL A 182 8.73 4.01 4.48
C VAL A 182 8.29 3.57 3.09
N LEU A 183 8.56 2.32 2.74
CA LEU A 183 7.92 1.60 1.63
C LEU A 183 6.87 0.67 2.23
N LEU A 184 5.60 0.98 2.01
CA LEU A 184 4.47 0.19 2.46
C LEU A 184 3.89 -0.60 1.30
N SER A 185 4.02 -1.93 1.31
CA SER A 185 3.26 -2.76 0.38
C SER A 185 1.95 -3.20 1.03
N SER A 186 0.84 -3.02 0.33
CA SER A 186 -0.47 -3.45 0.81
C SER A 186 -1.38 -3.80 -0.38
N HIS A 187 -2.36 -4.65 -0.11
CA HIS A 187 -3.51 -4.86 -0.97
C HIS A 187 -4.76 -4.16 -0.40
N ILE A 188 -4.64 -3.56 0.78
CA ILE A 188 -5.71 -2.81 1.46
C ILE A 188 -5.56 -1.33 1.09
N LEU A 189 -6.37 -0.86 0.17
CA LEU A 189 -6.26 0.47 -0.41
C LEU A 189 -6.54 1.59 0.60
N SER A 190 -7.50 1.38 1.51
CA SER A 190 -7.83 2.34 2.58
C SER A 190 -6.70 2.57 3.58
N GLU A 191 -5.81 1.60 3.77
CA GLU A 191 -4.60 1.75 4.59
C GLU A 191 -3.58 2.67 3.90
N VAL A 192 -3.37 2.46 2.61
CA VAL A 192 -2.45 3.25 1.80
C VAL A 192 -2.93 4.70 1.67
N GLU A 193 -4.24 4.91 1.48
CA GLU A 193 -4.84 6.25 1.44
C GLU A 193 -4.61 7.08 2.70
N LYS A 194 -4.54 6.43 3.86
CA LYS A 194 -4.34 7.10 5.15
C LYS A 194 -2.88 7.47 5.42
N LEU A 195 -1.95 6.68 4.89
CA LEU A 195 -0.54 6.78 5.26
C LEU A 195 0.34 7.35 4.16
N CYS A 196 0.06 7.02 2.89
CA CYS A 196 0.95 7.30 1.78
C CYS A 196 0.59 8.62 1.08
N GLU A 197 1.60 9.34 0.62
CA GLU A 197 1.43 10.55 -0.20
C GLU A 197 1.55 10.22 -1.68
N LYS A 198 2.41 9.27 -2.00
CA LYS A 198 2.70 8.80 -3.35
C LYS A 198 2.63 7.29 -3.41
N ILE A 199 2.14 6.79 -4.50
CA ILE A 199 1.94 5.35 -4.69
C ILE A 199 2.40 4.90 -6.07
N SER A 200 2.74 3.61 -6.17
CA SER A 200 2.83 2.89 -7.45
C SER A 200 1.91 1.69 -7.45
N ILE A 201 1.18 1.53 -8.55
CA ILE A 201 0.32 0.38 -8.80
C ILE A 201 1.09 -0.62 -9.65
N ILE A 202 1.26 -1.85 -9.14
CA ILE A 202 1.88 -2.95 -9.88
C ILE A 202 0.85 -4.01 -10.23
N ARG A 203 0.90 -4.49 -11.47
CA ARG A 203 0.08 -5.60 -11.97
C ARG A 203 0.91 -6.46 -12.93
N GLU A 204 0.83 -7.79 -12.77
CA GLU A 204 1.52 -8.75 -13.65
C GLU A 204 3.01 -8.43 -13.87
N GLY A 205 3.67 -7.98 -12.78
CA GLY A 205 5.09 -7.62 -12.80
C GLY A 205 5.42 -6.29 -13.46
N LYS A 206 4.45 -5.45 -13.80
CA LYS A 206 4.64 -4.13 -14.42
C LYS A 206 4.06 -3.03 -13.57
N ILE A 207 4.71 -1.87 -13.54
CA ILE A 207 4.10 -0.66 -12.99
C ILE A 207 3.06 -0.17 -14.00
N ILE A 208 1.83 -0.03 -13.52
CA ILE A 208 0.70 0.48 -14.31
C ILE A 208 0.66 2.00 -14.18
N GLU A 209 0.82 2.50 -12.96
CA GLU A 209 0.72 3.92 -12.67
C GLU A 209 1.57 4.29 -11.44
N THR A 210 2.10 5.51 -11.43
CA THR A 210 2.82 6.10 -10.29
C THR A 210 2.47 7.56 -10.20
N GLY A 211 2.11 8.02 -9.01
CA GLY A 211 1.78 9.43 -8.75
C GLY A 211 1.40 9.68 -7.30
N THR A 212 1.13 10.93 -6.98
CA THR A 212 0.55 11.31 -5.69
C THR A 212 -0.92 10.88 -5.64
N LEU A 213 -1.44 10.66 -4.43
CA LEU A 213 -2.87 10.35 -4.26
C LEU A 213 -3.78 11.44 -4.82
N SER A 214 -3.36 12.71 -4.74
CA SER A 214 -4.11 13.84 -5.30
C SER A 214 -4.13 13.81 -6.83
N GLU A 215 -3.00 13.56 -7.49
CA GLU A 215 -2.95 13.41 -8.94
C GLU A 215 -3.82 12.25 -9.41
N MET A 216 -3.75 11.12 -8.74
CA MET A 216 -4.57 9.95 -9.08
C MET A 216 -6.07 10.19 -8.87
N ARG A 217 -6.46 10.93 -7.83
CA ARG A 217 -7.86 11.32 -7.60
C ARG A 217 -8.39 12.26 -8.68
N HIS A 218 -7.57 13.12 -9.26
CA HIS A 218 -7.98 13.99 -10.37
C HIS A 218 -8.24 13.22 -11.68
N LEU A 219 -7.65 12.04 -11.83
CA LEU A 219 -7.87 11.15 -12.97
C LEU A 219 -9.13 10.27 -12.81
N THR A 220 -9.83 10.38 -11.69
CA THR A 220 -10.96 9.53 -11.33
C THR A 220 -12.26 10.31 -11.22
N ARG A 221 -13.35 9.56 -11.20
CA ARG A 221 -14.73 10.07 -11.15
C ARG A 221 -15.14 10.29 -9.70
N THR A 222 -15.91 11.34 -9.45
CA THR A 222 -16.50 11.59 -8.13
C THR A 222 -17.75 10.73 -7.97
N ASN A 223 -17.86 10.05 -6.84
CA ASN A 223 -19.04 9.28 -6.47
C ASN A 223 -20.13 10.22 -5.93
N PHE A 224 -21.36 10.06 -6.43
CA PHE A 224 -22.54 10.79 -5.97
C PHE A 224 -23.62 9.84 -5.50
N ILE A 225 -24.31 10.21 -4.42
CA ILE A 225 -25.58 9.61 -3.96
C ILE A 225 -26.59 10.75 -3.91
N VAL A 226 -27.67 10.62 -4.67
CA VAL A 226 -28.64 11.69 -4.83
C VAL A 226 -30.06 11.17 -4.61
N GLN A 227 -30.82 11.88 -3.77
CA GLN A 227 -32.28 11.74 -3.68
C GLN A 227 -32.95 13.02 -4.15
N THR A 228 -33.98 12.89 -4.95
CA THR A 228 -34.74 14.02 -5.50
C THR A 228 -36.23 13.90 -5.23
N LYS A 229 -36.95 15.02 -5.25
CA LYS A 229 -38.40 15.06 -5.06
C LYS A 229 -39.15 14.44 -6.24
N GLN A 230 -38.58 14.53 -7.44
CA GLN A 230 -39.14 13.98 -8.67
C GLN A 230 -38.12 12.97 -9.25
N PRO A 231 -38.57 11.89 -9.89
CA PRO A 231 -37.69 10.96 -10.58
C PRO A 231 -36.82 11.67 -11.61
N ILE A 232 -35.53 11.40 -11.64
CA ILE A 232 -34.60 11.97 -12.62
C ILE A 232 -34.74 11.17 -13.90
N SER A 233 -35.29 11.78 -14.96
CA SER A 233 -35.32 11.19 -16.30
C SER A 233 -33.99 11.38 -17.01
N GLU A 234 -33.59 10.41 -17.84
CA GLU A 234 -32.46 10.50 -18.77
C GLU A 234 -31.06 10.66 -18.18
N LEU A 235 -30.88 10.47 -16.85
CA LEU A 235 -29.56 10.56 -16.24
C LEU A 235 -28.57 9.53 -16.85
N ALA A 236 -29.05 8.36 -17.24
CA ALA A 236 -28.27 7.32 -17.90
C ALA A 236 -27.71 7.74 -19.29
N ASN A 237 -28.32 8.72 -19.94
CA ASN A 237 -27.88 9.22 -21.25
C ASN A 237 -26.88 10.38 -21.15
N PHE A 238 -26.60 10.83 -19.93
CA PHE A 238 -25.71 11.98 -19.71
C PHE A 238 -24.23 11.56 -19.90
N LYS A 239 -23.53 12.21 -20.85
CA LYS A 239 -22.11 11.96 -21.05
C LYS A 239 -21.30 12.33 -19.80
N GLY A 240 -20.48 11.41 -19.32
CA GLY A 240 -19.66 11.61 -18.13
C GLY A 240 -20.30 11.07 -16.86
N ILE A 241 -21.42 10.35 -16.95
CA ILE A 241 -22.01 9.57 -15.86
C ILE A 241 -21.78 8.08 -16.12
N TYR A 242 -21.40 7.38 -15.06
CA TYR A 242 -21.04 5.96 -15.08
C TYR A 242 -21.61 5.25 -13.87
N HIS A 243 -21.77 3.93 -13.95
CA HIS A 243 -22.21 3.07 -12.85
C HIS A 243 -23.48 3.56 -12.14
N LEU A 244 -24.49 3.97 -12.93
CA LEU A 244 -25.77 4.40 -12.40
C LEU A 244 -26.49 3.20 -11.77
N LEU A 245 -26.72 3.26 -10.47
CA LEU A 245 -27.43 2.26 -9.67
C LEU A 245 -28.54 2.94 -8.88
N GLU A 246 -29.70 2.29 -8.82
CA GLU A 246 -30.79 2.70 -7.96
C GLU A 246 -30.79 1.84 -6.69
N ASN A 247 -30.64 2.48 -5.54
CA ASN A 247 -30.59 1.86 -4.22
C ASN A 247 -31.70 2.44 -3.32
N ASN A 248 -31.89 1.83 -2.15
CA ASN A 248 -32.84 2.34 -1.15
C ASN A 248 -32.53 3.77 -0.68
N ASP A 249 -31.27 4.21 -0.80
CA ASP A 249 -30.79 5.54 -0.41
C ASP A 249 -30.82 6.56 -1.57
N GLY A 250 -31.31 6.19 -2.75
CA GLY A 250 -31.40 7.05 -3.93
C GLY A 250 -30.60 6.53 -5.12
N LEU A 251 -30.28 7.42 -6.05
CA LEU A 251 -29.44 7.14 -7.22
C LEU A 251 -27.96 7.29 -6.83
N SER A 252 -27.18 6.23 -7.05
CA SER A 252 -25.72 6.23 -6.90
C SER A 252 -25.08 6.18 -8.28
N PHE A 253 -24.12 7.05 -8.55
CA PHE A 253 -23.42 7.12 -9.84
C PHE A 253 -22.08 7.84 -9.71
N GLN A 254 -21.25 7.69 -10.74
CA GLN A 254 -19.94 8.35 -10.83
C GLN A 254 -19.97 9.43 -11.93
N VAL A 255 -19.28 10.54 -11.69
CA VAL A 255 -19.21 11.67 -12.62
C VAL A 255 -17.75 12.04 -12.87
N ASP A 256 -17.41 12.22 -14.15
CA ASP A 256 -16.12 12.80 -14.53
C ASP A 256 -15.95 14.20 -13.90
N SER A 257 -14.82 14.50 -13.31
CA SER A 257 -14.58 15.74 -12.54
C SER A 257 -14.90 17.01 -13.34
N GLU A 258 -14.68 16.98 -14.65
CA GLU A 258 -14.97 18.09 -15.58
C GLU A 258 -16.47 18.30 -15.85
N LYS A 259 -17.32 17.33 -15.51
CA LYS A 259 -18.75 17.32 -15.76
C LYS A 259 -19.62 17.53 -14.52
N ILE A 260 -19.01 17.70 -13.36
CA ILE A 260 -19.72 17.83 -12.08
C ILE A 260 -20.73 18.99 -12.13
N ASP A 261 -20.33 20.17 -12.62
CA ASP A 261 -21.20 21.36 -12.65
C ASP A 261 -22.41 21.15 -13.56
N GLU A 262 -22.22 20.54 -14.73
CA GLU A 262 -23.30 20.23 -15.67
C GLU A 262 -24.30 19.25 -15.04
N VAL A 263 -23.80 18.20 -14.39
CA VAL A 263 -24.60 17.15 -13.76
C VAL A 263 -25.39 17.69 -12.58
N ILE A 264 -24.74 18.47 -11.68
CA ILE A 264 -25.42 19.09 -10.53
C ILE A 264 -26.50 20.06 -11.01
N SER A 265 -26.22 20.89 -12.03
CA SER A 265 -27.19 21.81 -12.61
C SER A 265 -28.39 21.09 -13.21
N TYR A 266 -28.18 19.92 -13.81
CA TYR A 266 -29.24 19.10 -14.33
C TYR A 266 -30.11 18.50 -13.22
N ILE A 267 -29.50 17.88 -12.23
CA ILE A 267 -30.17 17.20 -11.11
C ILE A 267 -30.95 18.20 -10.24
N SER A 268 -30.47 19.43 -10.09
CA SER A 268 -31.13 20.47 -9.30
C SER A 268 -32.57 20.77 -9.77
N LYS A 269 -32.88 20.56 -11.06
CA LYS A 269 -34.23 20.75 -11.65
C LYS A 269 -35.27 19.79 -11.07
N PHE A 270 -34.84 18.65 -10.53
CA PHE A 270 -35.72 17.62 -9.98
C PHE A 270 -35.93 17.77 -8.47
N GLY A 271 -35.37 18.83 -7.86
CA GLY A 271 -35.52 19.18 -6.43
C GLY A 271 -34.73 18.22 -5.54
N ILE A 272 -33.45 18.53 -5.34
CA ILE A 272 -32.54 17.74 -4.49
C ILE A 272 -33.06 17.68 -3.06
N VAL A 273 -33.19 16.48 -2.52
CA VAL A 273 -33.52 16.21 -1.09
C VAL A 273 -32.25 15.86 -0.33
N LYS A 274 -31.39 15.02 -0.94
CA LYS A 274 -30.12 14.58 -0.40
C LYS A 274 -29.09 14.57 -1.51
N LEU A 275 -27.90 15.12 -1.25
CA LEU A 275 -26.76 15.08 -2.13
C LEU A 275 -25.54 14.77 -1.30
N GLU A 276 -24.96 13.60 -1.51
CA GLU A 276 -23.68 13.21 -0.95
C GLU A 276 -22.68 13.09 -2.10
N SER A 277 -21.50 13.65 -1.91
CA SER A 277 -20.38 13.47 -2.83
C SER A 277 -19.18 12.94 -2.04
N ALA A 278 -18.55 11.91 -2.57
CA ALA A 278 -17.32 11.38 -2.04
C ALA A 278 -16.24 11.44 -3.12
N PRO A 279 -15.01 11.89 -2.78
CA PRO A 279 -13.90 11.78 -3.72
C PRO A 279 -13.73 10.31 -4.09
N PRO A 280 -13.19 10.05 -5.29
CA PRO A 280 -12.90 8.69 -5.72
C PRO A 280 -11.94 8.02 -4.75
N THR A 281 -12.15 6.74 -4.51
CA THR A 281 -11.26 5.91 -3.72
C THR A 281 -10.16 5.31 -4.59
N LEU A 282 -9.06 4.88 -3.97
CA LEU A 282 -8.06 4.07 -4.70
C LEU A 282 -8.67 2.77 -5.24
N GLU A 283 -9.75 2.28 -4.63
CA GLU A 283 -10.47 1.09 -5.08
C GLU A 283 -11.15 1.34 -6.43
N ASP A 284 -11.77 2.50 -6.61
CA ASP A 284 -12.36 2.93 -7.89
C ASP A 284 -11.29 3.03 -8.99
N LEU A 285 -10.12 3.58 -8.66
CA LEU A 285 -8.96 3.64 -9.54
C LEU A 285 -8.47 2.26 -9.94
N PHE A 286 -8.35 1.38 -8.97
CA PHE A 286 -7.90 0.01 -9.16
C PHE A 286 -8.87 -0.77 -10.05
N MET A 287 -10.19 -0.65 -9.81
CA MET A 287 -11.24 -1.30 -10.60
C MET A 287 -11.23 -0.82 -12.05
N ARG A 288 -11.03 0.47 -12.30
CA ARG A 288 -10.94 1.04 -13.65
C ARG A 288 -9.84 0.39 -14.50
N HIS A 289 -8.69 0.09 -13.90
CA HIS A 289 -7.61 -0.63 -14.61
C HIS A 289 -7.96 -2.10 -14.93
N TYR A 290 -8.99 -2.65 -14.25
CA TYR A 290 -9.50 -4.00 -14.55
C TYR A 290 -10.57 -3.97 -15.64
N GLU A 291 -11.45 -2.96 -15.69
CA GLU A 291 -12.54 -2.84 -16.65
C GLU A 291 -12.03 -2.54 -18.08
N GLY A 292 -10.99 -1.72 -18.23
CA GLY A 292 -10.39 -1.41 -19.53
C GLY A 292 -9.76 -2.60 -20.28
N THR A 293 -9.68 -3.78 -19.65
CA THR A 293 -9.18 -5.02 -20.27
C THR A 293 -10.30 -5.94 -20.75
N THR A 294 -11.55 -5.73 -20.33
CA THR A 294 -12.70 -6.54 -20.76
C THR A 294 -13.30 -6.07 -22.08
N ASP A 295 -13.17 -4.80 -22.43
CA ASP A 295 -13.67 -4.27 -23.71
C ASP A 295 -12.86 -4.70 -24.95
N SER A 296 -11.66 -5.27 -24.76
CA SER A 296 -10.80 -5.74 -25.87
C SER A 296 -10.97 -7.22 -26.24
N VAL A 297 -11.83 -7.99 -25.56
CA VAL A 297 -12.04 -9.44 -25.82
C VAL A 297 -13.43 -9.76 -26.38
N GLY A 298 -14.31 -8.77 -26.52
CA GLY A 298 -15.69 -8.91 -27.00
C GLY A 298 -15.89 -8.73 -28.50
N GLY A 299 -14.98 -9.16 -29.33
CA GLY A 299 -15.13 -9.04 -30.79
C GLY A 299 -14.46 -10.16 -31.55
N VAL A 300 -15.02 -11.35 -31.56
CA VAL A 300 -15.10 -12.26 -32.74
C VAL A 300 -15.85 -13.53 -32.32
N SER A 301 -17.11 -13.66 -32.74
CA SER A 301 -17.66 -14.94 -33.16
C SER A 301 -18.91 -14.67 -34.03
N GLN A 302 -18.71 -14.75 -35.28
CA GLN A 302 -19.69 -15.33 -36.23
C GLN A 302 -19.07 -16.60 -36.78
#